data_ea8f34974b54b154e316c9f4b39a6400
#
_entry.id   ea8f34974b54b154e316c9f4b39a6400
#
_cell.length_a   1.000
_cell.length_b   1.000
_cell.length_c   1.000
_cell.angle_alpha   90.00
_cell.angle_beta   90.00
_cell.angle_gamma   90.00
#
_symmetry.space_group_name_H-M   'P 1'
#
loop_
_entity.id
_entity.type
_entity.pdbx_description
1 polymer ?
#
loop_
_entity_poly.entity_id
_entity_poly.type
_entity_poly.pdbx_seq_one_letter_code
_entity_poly.pdbx_strand_id
1 'polypeptide(L)'
;RAEIPIKAVGTSEILPGNIGYIRLESFISNKADKEMVKALNTVSKADGIILDLRNNPGGLLSNAVQIASMFLEKGIIVSTIDAEGYKQSQVSAGSPISTQPMVVLINKGSASASEILSGALRDNGRARLVGEKSFGKGLVQAINRLDDGSGINVTIARYLTPNDTDINKTGIIPDFKVELKEE
;
A
#
# COMPACT_ATOMS: atom_id res chain seq x y z
N ARG A 1 -17.23 15.87 23.25
CA ARG A 1 -16.25 15.47 22.20
C ARG A 1 -16.53 14.03 21.86
N ALA A 2 -16.74 13.70 20.58
CA ALA A 2 -16.90 12.32 20.10
C ALA A 2 -15.59 11.84 19.47
N GLU A 3 -15.27 10.55 19.63
CA GLU A 3 -14.21 9.92 18.85
C GLU A 3 -14.68 9.76 17.40
N ILE A 4 -13.90 10.26 16.47
CA ILE A 4 -14.13 10.06 15.04
C ILE A 4 -13.30 8.87 14.60
N PRO A 5 -13.91 7.71 14.24
CA PRO A 5 -13.17 6.55 13.81
C PRO A 5 -12.50 6.84 12.45
N ILE A 6 -11.20 6.65 12.37
CA ILE A 6 -10.46 6.69 11.11
C ILE A 6 -10.74 5.37 10.38
N LYS A 7 -11.44 5.45 9.25
CA LYS A 7 -11.66 4.30 8.37
C LYS A 7 -10.45 4.12 7.44
N ALA A 8 -10.06 2.88 7.20
CA ALA A 8 -9.05 2.55 6.20
C ALA A 8 -9.67 2.48 4.80
N VAL A 9 -10.83 1.81 4.68
CA VAL A 9 -11.56 1.67 3.41
C VAL A 9 -12.68 2.71 3.35
N GLY A 10 -12.62 3.61 2.35
CA GLY A 10 -13.65 4.61 2.10
C GLY A 10 -14.86 4.03 1.35
N THR A 11 -14.61 3.32 0.26
CA THR A 11 -15.65 2.76 -0.63
C THR A 11 -15.31 1.34 -1.04
N SER A 12 -16.33 0.48 -1.13
CA SER A 12 -16.25 -0.82 -1.78
C SER A 12 -17.58 -1.13 -2.46
N GLU A 13 -17.56 -1.29 -3.79
CA GLU A 13 -18.77 -1.46 -4.60
C GLU A 13 -18.47 -2.22 -5.90
N ILE A 14 -19.52 -2.68 -6.58
CA ILE A 14 -19.40 -3.26 -7.91
C ILE A 14 -19.87 -2.20 -8.93
N LEU A 15 -18.95 -1.81 -9.81
CA LEU A 15 -19.19 -0.88 -10.91
C LEU A 15 -19.86 -1.58 -12.10
N PRO A 16 -20.45 -0.81 -13.08
CA PRO A 16 -20.91 -1.34 -14.34
C PRO A 16 -19.83 -2.19 -15.03
N GLY A 17 -20.22 -3.30 -15.66
CA GLY A 17 -19.29 -4.28 -16.24
C GLY A 17 -18.75 -5.29 -15.24
N ASN A 18 -19.40 -5.42 -14.07
CA ASN A 18 -19.04 -6.38 -13.01
C ASN A 18 -17.60 -6.21 -12.48
N ILE A 19 -17.14 -4.96 -12.34
CA ILE A 19 -15.82 -4.61 -11.83
C ILE A 19 -15.93 -4.20 -10.36
N GLY A 20 -15.19 -4.87 -9.48
CA GLY A 20 -15.07 -4.49 -8.08
C GLY A 20 -14.19 -3.26 -7.93
N TYR A 21 -14.67 -2.25 -7.22
CA TYR A 21 -13.90 -1.06 -6.89
C TYR A 21 -13.73 -0.97 -5.38
N ILE A 22 -12.49 -0.82 -4.94
CA ILE A 22 -12.13 -0.64 -3.52
C ILE A 22 -11.23 0.58 -3.42
N ARG A 23 -11.66 1.58 -2.64
CA ARG A 23 -10.83 2.74 -2.29
C ARG A 23 -10.25 2.56 -0.90
N LEU A 24 -8.95 2.38 -0.83
CA LEU A 24 -8.19 2.33 0.41
C LEU A 24 -7.58 3.71 0.67
N GLU A 25 -8.07 4.40 1.69
CA GLU A 25 -7.72 5.80 1.98
C GLU A 25 -6.56 5.95 2.96
N SER A 26 -6.34 4.94 3.82
CA SER A 26 -5.31 5.01 4.85
C SER A 26 -4.90 3.63 5.35
N PHE A 27 -3.66 3.53 5.85
CA PHE A 27 -3.14 2.35 6.54
C PHE A 27 -2.97 2.58 8.06
N ILE A 28 -3.54 3.67 8.61
CA ILE A 28 -3.34 4.02 10.03
C ILE A 28 -4.24 3.21 10.96
N SER A 29 -5.47 2.84 10.50
CA SER A 29 -6.44 2.13 11.33
C SER A 29 -5.94 0.76 11.78
N ASN A 30 -6.06 0.46 13.08
CA ASN A 30 -5.78 -0.88 13.63
C ASN A 30 -6.75 -1.96 13.14
N LYS A 31 -7.74 -1.58 12.34
CA LYS A 31 -8.76 -2.45 11.73
C LYS A 31 -8.66 -2.48 10.21
N ALA A 32 -7.58 -1.93 9.64
CA ALA A 32 -7.43 -1.82 8.18
C ALA A 32 -7.49 -3.19 7.48
N ASP A 33 -6.91 -4.21 8.08
CA ASP A 33 -6.99 -5.60 7.64
C ASP A 33 -8.44 -6.11 7.57
N LYS A 34 -9.20 -5.92 8.66
CA LYS A 34 -10.61 -6.36 8.75
C LYS A 34 -11.52 -5.59 7.80
N GLU A 35 -11.28 -4.29 7.64
CA GLU A 35 -12.01 -3.46 6.70
C GLU A 35 -11.72 -3.90 5.26
N MET A 36 -10.47 -4.25 4.92
CA MET A 36 -10.11 -4.76 3.61
C MET A 36 -10.74 -6.13 3.34
N VAL A 37 -10.73 -7.06 4.30
CA VAL A 37 -11.43 -8.35 4.17
C VAL A 37 -12.91 -8.14 3.87
N LYS A 38 -13.57 -7.21 4.59
CA LYS A 38 -14.98 -6.89 4.34
C LYS A 38 -15.19 -6.32 2.93
N ALA A 39 -14.30 -5.42 2.49
CA ALA A 39 -14.37 -4.85 1.15
C ALA A 39 -14.18 -5.91 0.06
N LEU A 40 -13.22 -6.82 0.22
CA LEU A 40 -13.00 -7.94 -0.70
C LEU A 40 -14.21 -8.88 -0.77
N ASN A 41 -14.87 -9.14 0.35
CA ASN A 41 -16.10 -9.92 0.36
C ASN A 41 -17.24 -9.23 -0.42
N THR A 42 -17.34 -7.89 -0.35
CA THR A 42 -18.33 -7.12 -1.11
C THR A 42 -18.14 -7.28 -2.62
N VAL A 43 -16.89 -7.36 -3.09
CA VAL A 43 -16.56 -7.46 -4.52
C VAL A 43 -16.15 -8.88 -4.95
N SER A 44 -16.40 -9.89 -4.12
CA SER A 44 -15.94 -11.27 -4.33
C SER A 44 -16.46 -11.91 -5.63
N LYS A 45 -17.59 -11.44 -6.15
CA LYS A 45 -18.21 -11.94 -7.41
C LYS A 45 -17.87 -11.10 -8.64
N ALA A 46 -17.03 -10.07 -8.50
CA ALA A 46 -16.59 -9.25 -9.61
C ALA A 46 -15.61 -10.01 -10.52
N ASP A 47 -15.59 -9.67 -11.81
CA ASP A 47 -14.67 -10.28 -12.79
C ASP A 47 -13.24 -9.76 -12.65
N GLY A 48 -13.06 -8.60 -12.05
CA GLY A 48 -11.77 -7.99 -11.76
C GLY A 48 -11.89 -6.91 -10.69
N ILE A 49 -10.75 -6.46 -10.14
CA ILE A 49 -10.69 -5.50 -9.05
C ILE A 49 -9.88 -4.27 -9.45
N ILE A 50 -10.42 -3.10 -9.17
CA ILE A 50 -9.71 -1.83 -9.14
C ILE A 50 -9.45 -1.48 -7.67
N LEU A 51 -8.17 -1.47 -7.26
CA LEU A 51 -7.75 -0.98 -5.95
C LEU A 51 -7.24 0.45 -6.09
N ASP A 52 -7.95 1.41 -5.53
CA ASP A 52 -7.60 2.83 -5.61
C ASP A 52 -6.80 3.27 -4.38
N LEU A 53 -5.53 3.60 -4.61
CA LEU A 53 -4.58 4.15 -3.62
C LEU A 53 -4.26 5.62 -3.87
N ARG A 54 -4.97 6.29 -4.77
CA ARG A 54 -4.74 7.71 -5.05
C ARG A 54 -5.02 8.56 -3.81
N ASN A 55 -4.11 9.49 -3.52
CA ASN A 55 -4.15 10.36 -2.34
C ASN A 55 -4.12 9.62 -0.99
N ASN A 56 -3.67 8.36 -0.96
CA ASN A 56 -3.46 7.61 0.27
C ASN A 56 -2.02 7.85 0.78
N PRO A 57 -1.83 8.59 1.88
CA PRO A 57 -0.49 8.96 2.37
C PRO A 57 0.25 7.80 3.06
N GLY A 58 -0.38 6.63 3.17
CA GLY A 58 0.17 5.46 3.83
C GLY A 58 -0.31 5.27 5.26
N GLY A 59 0.57 4.81 6.12
CA GLY A 59 0.33 4.48 7.52
C GLY A 59 1.22 3.34 8.00
N LEU A 60 0.65 2.38 8.73
CA LEU A 60 1.39 1.29 9.36
C LEU A 60 1.92 0.28 8.33
N LEU A 61 3.21 -0.04 8.42
CA LEU A 61 3.86 -1.08 7.61
C LEU A 61 3.17 -2.44 7.78
N SER A 62 2.81 -2.80 9.00
CA SER A 62 2.12 -4.06 9.29
C SER A 62 0.82 -4.21 8.51
N ASN A 63 0.04 -3.13 8.37
CA ASN A 63 -1.19 -3.14 7.57
C ASN A 63 -0.90 -3.32 6.08
N ALA A 64 0.15 -2.69 5.55
CA ALA A 64 0.55 -2.90 4.15
C ALA A 64 0.94 -4.35 3.88
N VAL A 65 1.71 -4.96 4.79
CA VAL A 65 2.12 -6.38 4.69
C VAL A 65 0.92 -7.32 4.77
N GLN A 66 0.01 -7.09 5.71
CA GLN A 66 -1.20 -7.90 5.87
C GLN A 66 -2.11 -7.79 4.64
N ILE A 67 -2.35 -6.56 4.15
CA ILE A 67 -3.21 -6.34 2.98
C ILE A 67 -2.55 -6.91 1.70
N ALA A 68 -1.24 -6.76 1.51
CA ALA A 68 -0.54 -7.39 0.39
C ALA A 68 -0.67 -8.92 0.40
N SER A 69 -0.62 -9.53 1.59
CA SER A 69 -0.79 -10.98 1.77
C SER A 69 -2.19 -11.49 1.39
N MET A 70 -3.21 -10.62 1.37
CA MET A 70 -4.55 -10.98 0.89
C MET A 70 -4.62 -11.18 -0.63
N PHE A 71 -3.57 -10.75 -1.35
CA PHE A 71 -3.49 -10.84 -2.81
C PHE A 71 -2.33 -11.71 -3.31
N LEU A 72 -1.34 -12.00 -2.46
CA LEU A 72 -0.11 -12.71 -2.81
C LEU A 72 -0.02 -14.04 -2.05
N GLU A 73 0.07 -15.15 -2.78
CA GLU A 73 0.30 -16.46 -2.18
C GLU A 73 1.71 -16.58 -1.59
N LYS A 74 2.69 -16.00 -2.27
CA LYS A 74 4.10 -16.02 -1.90
C LYS A 74 4.82 -14.79 -2.43
N GLY A 75 6.05 -14.59 -1.99
CA GLY A 75 6.95 -13.55 -2.48
C GLY A 75 7.24 -12.48 -1.43
N ILE A 76 8.24 -11.68 -1.73
CA ILE A 76 8.64 -10.54 -0.92
C ILE A 76 7.61 -9.43 -1.12
N ILE A 77 7.21 -8.78 -0.03
CA ILE A 77 6.35 -7.59 -0.05
C ILE A 77 7.20 -6.34 -0.05
N VAL A 78 8.18 -6.28 0.84
CA VAL A 78 9.08 -5.15 1.01
C VAL A 78 10.36 -5.61 1.68
N SER A 79 11.48 -5.00 1.36
CA SER A 79 12.72 -5.13 2.12
C SER A 79 13.10 -3.79 2.75
N THR A 80 13.81 -3.85 3.86
CA THR A 80 14.49 -2.69 4.46
C THR A 80 15.98 -2.90 4.37
N ILE A 81 16.74 -1.84 4.15
CA ILE A 81 18.20 -1.86 4.21
C ILE A 81 18.67 -0.70 5.10
N ASP A 82 19.50 -1.01 6.10
CA ASP A 82 20.06 -0.03 7.02
C ASP A 82 21.36 0.61 6.48
N ALA A 83 22.01 1.45 7.32
CA ALA A 83 23.23 2.14 6.95
C ALA A 83 24.43 1.19 6.83
N GLU A 84 24.42 0.06 7.53
CA GLU A 84 25.44 -0.97 7.50
C GLU A 84 25.26 -1.95 6.33
N GLY A 85 24.14 -1.83 5.57
CA GLY A 85 23.82 -2.69 4.44
C GLY A 85 23.09 -3.98 4.84
N TYR A 86 22.65 -4.10 6.10
CA TYR A 86 21.84 -5.26 6.52
C TYR A 86 20.44 -5.17 5.93
N LYS A 87 20.06 -6.19 5.16
CA LYS A 87 18.77 -6.28 4.48
C LYS A 87 17.84 -7.25 5.20
N GLN A 88 16.63 -6.80 5.49
CA GLN A 88 15.56 -7.60 6.07
C GLN A 88 14.32 -7.53 5.19
N SER A 89 13.71 -8.68 4.89
CA SER A 89 12.54 -8.77 4.02
C SER A 89 11.29 -9.21 4.78
N GLN A 90 10.15 -8.59 4.45
CA GLN A 90 8.82 -9.05 4.83
C GLN A 90 8.24 -9.83 3.65
N VAL A 91 7.72 -11.02 3.93
CA VAL A 91 7.15 -11.92 2.91
C VAL A 91 5.65 -12.10 3.11
N SER A 92 4.96 -12.54 2.07
CA SER A 92 3.54 -12.86 2.15
C SER A 92 3.26 -13.99 3.15
N ALA A 93 2.14 -13.88 3.88
CA ALA A 93 1.65 -14.90 4.78
C ALA A 93 1.08 -16.16 4.07
N GLY A 94 0.92 -16.13 2.75
CA GLY A 94 0.55 -17.30 1.94
C GLY A 94 -0.93 -17.66 1.91
N SER A 95 -1.82 -16.72 2.21
CA SER A 95 -3.27 -16.99 2.25
C SER A 95 -4.07 -15.93 1.48
N PRO A 96 -3.97 -15.90 0.14
CA PRO A 96 -4.67 -14.91 -0.67
C PRO A 96 -6.20 -15.10 -0.56
N ILE A 97 -6.90 -14.00 -0.34
CA ILE A 97 -8.38 -13.94 -0.29
C ILE A 97 -8.94 -13.72 -1.69
N SER A 98 -8.21 -13.02 -2.55
CA SER A 98 -8.62 -12.72 -3.93
C SER A 98 -7.51 -13.05 -4.93
N THR A 99 -7.93 -13.74 -6.00
CA THR A 99 -7.10 -14.08 -7.18
C THR A 99 -7.59 -13.43 -8.47
N GLN A 100 -8.67 -12.63 -8.39
CA GLN A 100 -9.25 -11.93 -9.54
C GLN A 100 -8.22 -11.03 -10.23
N PRO A 101 -8.29 -10.83 -11.56
CA PRO A 101 -7.49 -9.82 -12.25
C PRO A 101 -7.56 -8.47 -11.55
N MET A 102 -6.43 -7.74 -11.48
CA MET A 102 -6.35 -6.56 -10.63
C MET A 102 -5.56 -5.44 -11.28
N VAL A 103 -6.07 -4.22 -11.10
CA VAL A 103 -5.40 -2.97 -11.40
C VAL A 103 -5.32 -2.12 -10.14
N VAL A 104 -4.19 -1.44 -9.94
CA VAL A 104 -4.01 -0.50 -8.83
C VAL A 104 -3.86 0.91 -9.37
N LEU A 105 -4.66 1.84 -8.84
CA LEU A 105 -4.57 3.26 -9.18
C LEU A 105 -3.65 3.97 -8.19
N ILE A 106 -2.68 4.70 -8.71
CA ILE A 106 -1.74 5.50 -7.91
C ILE A 106 -1.61 6.92 -8.48
N ASN A 107 -1.21 7.86 -7.62
CA ASN A 107 -0.86 9.21 -8.03
C ASN A 107 0.20 9.82 -7.10
N LYS A 108 0.55 11.08 -7.33
CA LYS A 108 1.53 11.83 -6.52
C LYS A 108 1.21 11.92 -5.02
N GLY A 109 -0.04 11.66 -4.61
CA GLY A 109 -0.47 11.57 -3.21
C GLY A 109 -0.38 10.16 -2.60
N SER A 110 -0.03 9.13 -3.40
CA SER A 110 0.22 7.77 -2.91
C SER A 110 1.61 7.70 -2.30
N ALA A 111 1.72 7.43 -0.99
CA ALA A 111 3.01 7.50 -0.28
C ALA A 111 3.21 6.35 0.73
N SER A 112 4.48 6.04 1.04
CA SER A 112 4.87 5.12 2.12
C SER A 112 4.21 3.73 1.99
N ALA A 113 3.32 3.33 2.92
CA ALA A 113 2.62 2.03 2.89
C ALA A 113 1.87 1.78 1.57
N SER A 114 1.35 2.84 0.90
CA SER A 114 0.74 2.74 -0.43
C SER A 114 1.76 2.37 -1.50
N GLU A 115 2.97 2.89 -1.39
CA GLU A 115 4.08 2.56 -2.30
C GLU A 115 4.59 1.15 -2.07
N ILE A 116 4.64 0.71 -0.81
CA ILE A 116 4.97 -0.67 -0.45
C ILE A 116 3.95 -1.64 -1.04
N LEU A 117 2.65 -1.40 -0.86
CA LEU A 117 1.60 -2.26 -1.39
C LEU A 117 1.60 -2.29 -2.92
N SER A 118 1.65 -1.13 -3.57
CA SER A 118 1.66 -1.05 -5.04
C SER A 118 2.91 -1.68 -5.64
N GLY A 119 4.09 -1.44 -5.05
CA GLY A 119 5.34 -2.07 -5.47
C GLY A 119 5.32 -3.59 -5.30
N ALA A 120 4.80 -4.08 -4.17
CA ALA A 120 4.64 -5.50 -3.92
C ALA A 120 3.75 -6.19 -4.95
N LEU A 121 2.59 -5.61 -5.25
CA LEU A 121 1.63 -6.18 -6.20
C LEU A 121 2.17 -6.16 -7.65
N ARG A 122 2.85 -5.09 -8.05
CA ARG A 122 3.47 -4.99 -9.38
C ARG A 122 4.62 -5.97 -9.53
N ASP A 123 5.58 -5.95 -8.61
CA ASP A 123 6.85 -6.68 -8.74
C ASP A 123 6.66 -8.19 -8.61
N ASN A 124 5.60 -8.64 -7.92
CA ASN A 124 5.18 -10.05 -7.91
C ASN A 124 4.24 -10.42 -9.10
N GLY A 125 4.02 -9.52 -10.05
CA GLY A 125 3.19 -9.78 -11.22
C GLY A 125 1.69 -9.93 -10.93
N ARG A 126 1.24 -9.48 -9.75
CA ARG A 126 -0.15 -9.63 -9.29
C ARG A 126 -1.09 -8.58 -9.88
N ALA A 127 -0.60 -7.37 -10.11
CA ALA A 127 -1.39 -6.26 -10.61
C ALA A 127 -0.60 -5.39 -11.59
N ARG A 128 -1.33 -4.63 -12.42
CA ARG A 128 -0.78 -3.52 -13.20
C ARG A 128 -1.10 -2.21 -12.49
N LEU A 129 -0.14 -1.28 -12.52
CA LEU A 129 -0.30 0.06 -11.93
C LEU A 129 -0.70 1.06 -13.01
N VAL A 130 -1.70 1.87 -12.71
CA VAL A 130 -2.22 2.91 -13.61
C VAL A 130 -2.28 4.25 -12.90
N GLY A 131 -1.94 5.32 -13.57
CA GLY A 131 -2.04 6.70 -13.08
C GLY A 131 -0.74 7.48 -13.16
N GLU A 132 -0.36 8.13 -12.08
CA GLU A 132 0.83 8.98 -12.01
C GLU A 132 1.89 8.36 -11.09
N LYS A 133 3.13 8.82 -11.24
CA LYS A 133 4.23 8.49 -10.33
C LYS A 133 3.85 8.82 -8.88
N SER A 134 4.14 7.90 -7.94
CA SER A 134 3.88 8.09 -6.52
C SER A 134 4.85 9.08 -5.85
N PHE A 135 4.66 9.34 -4.58
CA PHE A 135 5.35 10.40 -3.82
C PHE A 135 6.87 10.16 -3.67
N GLY A 136 7.28 8.94 -3.34
CA GLY A 136 8.69 8.62 -3.05
C GLY A 136 9.10 8.77 -1.59
N LYS A 137 8.23 8.31 -0.65
CA LYS A 137 8.54 8.26 0.79
C LYS A 137 9.08 6.88 1.17
N GLY A 138 10.37 6.66 0.93
CA GLY A 138 11.05 5.38 1.09
C GLY A 138 11.91 5.23 2.36
N LEU A 139 11.71 6.07 3.39
CA LEU A 139 12.52 6.04 4.62
C LEU A 139 11.77 5.40 5.78
N VAL A 140 12.49 4.56 6.54
CA VAL A 140 12.05 4.01 7.83
C VAL A 140 12.56 4.93 8.93
N GLN A 141 11.64 5.41 9.77
CA GLN A 141 11.96 6.29 10.89
C GLN A 141 11.61 5.62 12.20
N ALA A 142 12.58 5.61 13.14
CA ALA A 142 12.34 5.27 14.53
C ALA A 142 11.94 6.54 15.29
N ILE A 143 10.87 6.44 16.08
CA ILE A 143 10.41 7.52 16.96
C ILE A 143 10.92 7.21 18.36
N ASN A 144 11.89 7.99 18.83
CA ASN A 144 12.46 7.87 20.18
C ASN A 144 11.87 8.96 21.07
N ARG A 145 11.16 8.56 22.13
CA ARG A 145 10.67 9.49 23.15
C ARG A 145 11.77 9.78 24.14
N LEU A 146 11.91 11.04 24.51
CA LEU A 146 12.85 11.52 25.52
C LEU A 146 12.16 11.68 26.88
N ASP A 147 12.94 11.73 27.96
CA ASP A 147 12.43 11.79 29.34
C ASP A 147 11.65 13.08 29.64
N ASP A 148 11.90 14.14 28.90
CA ASP A 148 11.19 15.43 29.00
C ASP A 148 9.85 15.46 28.24
N GLY A 149 9.45 14.32 27.62
CA GLY A 149 8.22 14.18 26.82
C GLY A 149 8.35 14.62 25.37
N SER A 150 9.51 15.13 24.95
CA SER A 150 9.82 15.40 23.56
C SER A 150 10.15 14.10 22.80
N GLY A 151 10.36 14.20 21.47
CA GLY A 151 10.72 13.02 20.66
C GLY A 151 11.64 13.36 19.51
N ILE A 152 12.45 12.39 19.11
CA ILE A 152 13.35 12.49 17.95
C ILE A 152 12.97 11.41 16.94
N ASN A 153 12.76 11.81 15.69
CA ASN A 153 12.60 10.90 14.56
C ASN A 153 13.97 10.70 13.89
N VAL A 154 14.47 9.47 13.96
CA VAL A 154 15.76 9.09 13.36
C VAL A 154 15.51 8.17 12.18
N THR A 155 16.06 8.50 11.00
CA THR A 155 16.03 7.59 9.84
C THR A 155 17.01 6.44 10.11
N ILE A 156 16.51 5.21 10.08
CA ILE A 156 17.27 4.00 10.41
C ILE A 156 17.44 3.05 9.22
N ALA A 157 16.60 3.14 8.20
CA ALA A 157 16.67 2.29 7.02
C ALA A 157 15.92 2.91 5.83
N ARG A 158 16.07 2.28 4.66
CA ARG A 158 15.31 2.58 3.43
C ARG A 158 14.43 1.41 3.04
N TYR A 159 13.29 1.70 2.42
CA TYR A 159 12.44 0.68 1.81
C TYR A 159 12.87 0.37 0.38
N LEU A 160 12.94 -0.93 0.07
CA LEU A 160 13.13 -1.46 -1.26
C LEU A 160 11.90 -2.27 -1.69
N THR A 161 11.51 -2.15 -2.95
CA THR A 161 10.50 -3.04 -3.55
C THR A 161 11.01 -4.48 -3.64
N PRO A 162 10.18 -5.48 -3.96
CA PRO A 162 10.65 -6.85 -4.21
C PRO A 162 11.79 -6.94 -5.24
N ASN A 163 11.80 -6.07 -6.25
CA ASN A 163 12.86 -5.99 -7.27
C ASN A 163 14.03 -5.07 -6.85
N ASP A 164 14.21 -4.83 -5.54
CA ASP A 164 15.30 -4.02 -4.98
C ASP A 164 15.35 -2.55 -5.44
N THR A 165 14.21 -2.01 -5.92
CA THR A 165 14.12 -0.60 -6.28
C THR A 165 13.96 0.25 -5.02
N ASP A 166 14.85 1.23 -4.83
CA ASP A 166 14.74 2.22 -3.74
C ASP A 166 13.57 3.17 -4.02
N ILE A 167 12.59 3.18 -3.12
CA ILE A 167 11.40 4.02 -3.23
C ILE A 167 11.72 5.49 -2.92
N ASN A 168 12.77 5.74 -2.12
CA ASN A 168 13.04 7.08 -1.59
C ASN A 168 13.36 8.08 -2.71
N LYS A 169 12.60 9.18 -2.77
CA LYS A 169 12.65 10.25 -3.78
C LYS A 169 12.32 9.80 -5.22
N THR A 170 12.39 8.50 -5.52
CA THR A 170 12.09 7.94 -6.84
C THR A 170 10.62 7.63 -7.03
N GLY A 171 9.93 7.19 -5.96
CA GLY A 171 8.55 6.75 -6.02
C GLY A 171 8.36 5.48 -6.88
N ILE A 172 7.12 5.08 -7.03
CA ILE A 172 6.72 3.97 -7.89
C ILE A 172 6.19 4.54 -9.22
N ILE A 173 6.77 4.11 -10.33
CA ILE A 173 6.34 4.50 -11.67
C ILE A 173 5.23 3.54 -12.11
N PRO A 174 4.05 4.03 -12.54
CA PRO A 174 2.98 3.17 -13.03
C PRO A 174 3.35 2.50 -14.37
N ASP A 175 2.77 1.30 -14.62
CA ASP A 175 2.90 0.61 -15.91
C ASP A 175 2.21 1.40 -17.04
N PHE A 176 1.09 2.03 -16.71
CA PHE A 176 0.31 2.87 -17.64
C PHE A 176 0.14 4.27 -17.06
N LYS A 177 0.85 5.23 -17.66
CA LYS A 177 0.77 6.63 -17.25
C LYS A 177 -0.52 7.26 -17.73
N VAL A 178 -1.33 7.77 -16.80
CA VAL A 178 -2.56 8.52 -17.06
C VAL A 178 -2.57 9.74 -16.16
N GLU A 179 -2.60 10.92 -16.74
CA GLU A 179 -2.73 12.18 -16.03
C GLU A 179 -4.20 12.62 -16.07
N LEU A 180 -4.76 12.95 -14.90
CA LEU A 180 -6.05 13.62 -14.85
C LEU A 180 -5.84 15.06 -15.33
N LYS A 181 -6.57 15.47 -16.36
CA LYS A 181 -6.65 16.87 -16.74
C LYS A 181 -7.38 17.59 -15.61
N GLU A 182 -6.75 18.61 -15.04
CA GLU A 182 -7.44 19.56 -14.17
C GLU A 182 -8.47 20.29 -15.06
N GLU A 183 -9.75 20.19 -14.69
CA GLU A 183 -10.83 20.98 -15.33
C GLU A 183 -10.77 22.43 -14.83
#